data_c020985a76eb55f8ee0e788699ae304d
#
_entry.id   c020985a76eb55f8ee0e788699ae304d
#
_cell.length_a   1.000
_cell.length_b   1.000
_cell.length_c   1.000
_cell.angle_alpha   90.00
_cell.angle_beta   90.00
_cell.angle_gamma   90.00
#
_symmetry.space_group_name_H-M   'P 1'
#
loop_
_entity.id
_entity.type
_entity.pdbx_description
1 polymer ?
#
loop_
_entity_poly.entity_id
_entity_poly.type
_entity_poly.pdbx_seq_one_letter_code
_entity_poly.pdbx_strand_id
1 'polypeptide(L)'
;MAYDLVVDSSYLNNGLKAIADGIRQGSGVSGELTFPDGMAEAAAQKSSGVPEIFERLVGLSSGFNGVTSLPDTLALDLSFIKSGKCVLYQTFRGCTSLKNVTLTIPDGAELSLGLCFFNCFALKKVTLSGNFVHATKTAYAGASEALGAFAGCSKLEEISSSKPFGVKYISNQTVYYNPFHNCAALKEVRFERQIAATDWVLKWSPVLSDATLISVANALAVGSYTLTLHATASARCAEITGTVSDGVFTADSGGTTTLTEFITTTKGWSLANG
;
A
#
# COMPACT_ATOMS: atom_id res chain seq x y z
N MET A 1 -17.07 -23.50 5.53
CA MET A 1 -16.91 -23.18 6.96
C MET A 1 -17.00 -21.67 7.04
N ALA A 2 -18.10 -21.15 7.59
CA ALA A 2 -18.22 -19.73 7.86
C ALA A 2 -17.26 -19.39 9.00
N TYR A 3 -16.36 -18.46 8.76
CA TYR A 3 -15.51 -17.92 9.82
C TYR A 3 -16.33 -16.87 10.55
N ASP A 4 -16.85 -17.20 11.72
CA ASP A 4 -17.39 -16.21 12.65
C ASP A 4 -16.21 -15.36 13.15
N LEU A 5 -15.89 -14.30 12.44
CA LEU A 5 -15.00 -13.27 12.92
C LEU A 5 -15.81 -12.41 13.89
N VAL A 6 -15.89 -12.85 15.14
CA VAL A 6 -16.39 -11.97 16.21
C VAL A 6 -15.34 -10.90 16.42
N VAL A 7 -15.51 -9.78 15.74
CA VAL A 7 -14.71 -8.60 16.02
C VAL A 7 -15.17 -8.05 17.35
N ASP A 8 -14.36 -8.20 18.39
CA ASP A 8 -14.64 -7.61 19.69
C ASP A 8 -14.88 -6.10 19.51
N SER A 9 -16.10 -5.68 19.87
CA SER A 9 -16.56 -4.30 19.68
C SER A 9 -15.68 -3.27 20.42
N SER A 10 -14.87 -3.69 21.39
CA SER A 10 -13.92 -2.83 22.09
C SER A 10 -12.76 -2.36 21.21
N TYR A 11 -12.47 -3.06 20.11
CA TYR A 11 -11.40 -2.73 19.15
C TYR A 11 -11.90 -2.01 17.89
N LEU A 12 -13.22 -1.95 17.70
CA LEU A 12 -13.79 -1.17 16.61
C LEU A 12 -13.64 0.31 16.94
N ASN A 13 -12.96 1.03 16.05
CA ASN A 13 -13.00 2.49 16.08
C ASN A 13 -14.48 2.94 16.08
N ASN A 14 -14.78 4.01 16.83
CA ASN A 14 -16.11 4.61 16.93
C ASN A 14 -16.81 4.79 15.56
N GLY A 15 -16.03 4.95 14.48
CA GLY A 15 -16.55 5.04 13.11
C GLY A 15 -17.19 3.75 12.60
N LEU A 16 -16.57 2.57 12.81
CA LEU A 16 -17.16 1.29 12.38
C LEU A 16 -18.37 0.93 13.23
N LYS A 17 -18.32 1.25 14.51
CA LYS A 17 -19.48 1.08 15.40
C LYS A 17 -20.63 1.98 14.97
N ALA A 18 -20.37 3.24 14.66
CA ALA A 18 -21.39 4.17 14.18
C ALA A 18 -22.01 3.72 12.84
N ILE A 19 -21.18 3.14 11.94
CA ILE A 19 -21.65 2.54 10.68
C ILE A 19 -22.54 1.33 10.97
N ALA A 20 -22.10 0.39 11.82
CA ALA A 20 -22.88 -0.77 12.19
C ALA A 20 -24.21 -0.40 12.87
N ASP A 21 -24.18 0.57 13.76
CA ASP A 21 -25.38 1.08 14.43
C ASP A 21 -26.33 1.80 13.44
N GLY A 22 -25.78 2.56 12.49
CA GLY A 22 -26.56 3.19 11.41
C GLY A 22 -27.22 2.17 10.48
N ILE A 23 -26.50 1.09 10.13
CA ILE A 23 -27.04 -0.03 9.35
C ILE A 23 -28.18 -0.70 10.11
N ARG A 24 -28.01 -1.00 11.41
CA ARG A 24 -29.08 -1.59 12.23
C ARG A 24 -30.33 -0.71 12.30
N GLN A 25 -30.15 0.59 12.48
CA GLN A 25 -31.27 1.54 12.56
C GLN A 25 -31.99 1.72 11.22
N GLY A 26 -31.24 1.71 10.10
CA GLY A 26 -31.82 1.93 8.77
C GLY A 26 -32.37 0.68 8.09
N SER A 27 -31.85 -0.52 8.39
CA SER A 27 -32.22 -1.77 7.73
C SER A 27 -33.26 -2.61 8.49
N GLY A 28 -33.54 -2.30 9.77
CA GLY A 28 -34.40 -3.12 10.62
C GLY A 28 -33.80 -4.49 10.99
N VAL A 29 -32.50 -4.72 10.71
CA VAL A 29 -31.79 -5.95 11.04
C VAL A 29 -31.52 -5.96 12.54
N SER A 30 -32.10 -6.91 13.27
CA SER A 30 -31.81 -7.19 14.68
C SER A 30 -30.80 -8.33 14.76
N GLY A 31 -29.61 -8.08 15.27
CA GLY A 31 -28.57 -9.10 15.46
C GLY A 31 -27.15 -8.55 15.34
N GLU A 32 -26.16 -9.39 15.64
CA GLU A 32 -24.75 -9.05 15.41
C GLU A 32 -24.47 -9.05 13.89
N LEU A 33 -23.92 -7.95 13.40
CA LEU A 33 -23.40 -7.86 12.04
C LEU A 33 -21.97 -8.39 12.04
N THR A 34 -21.74 -9.51 11.37
CA THR A 34 -20.39 -10.04 11.15
C THR A 34 -19.71 -9.26 10.02
N PHE A 35 -18.43 -8.95 10.18
CA PHE A 35 -17.63 -8.31 9.14
C PHE A 35 -16.80 -9.39 8.42
N PRO A 36 -16.72 -9.41 7.06
CA PRO A 36 -17.34 -8.51 6.11
C PRO A 36 -18.77 -8.92 5.66
N ASP A 37 -19.17 -10.18 5.88
CA ASP A 37 -20.36 -10.78 5.25
C ASP A 37 -21.67 -10.13 5.71
N GLY A 38 -21.82 -9.88 7.00
CA GLY A 38 -23.03 -9.24 7.54
C GLY A 38 -23.22 -7.79 7.08
N MET A 39 -22.12 -7.07 6.80
CA MET A 39 -22.21 -5.71 6.25
C MET A 39 -22.58 -5.73 4.77
N ALA A 40 -22.09 -6.72 3.99
CA ALA A 40 -22.46 -6.90 2.60
C ALA A 40 -23.93 -7.32 2.47
N GLU A 41 -24.40 -8.22 3.35
CA GLU A 41 -25.79 -8.67 3.39
C GLU A 41 -26.75 -7.55 3.81
N ALA A 42 -26.40 -6.75 4.83
CA ALA A 42 -27.17 -5.58 5.23
C ALA A 42 -27.20 -4.48 4.14
N ALA A 43 -26.11 -4.31 3.38
CA ALA A 43 -26.07 -3.39 2.25
C ALA A 43 -26.92 -3.87 1.05
N ALA A 44 -27.05 -5.19 0.86
CA ALA A 44 -27.89 -5.79 -0.18
C ALA A 44 -29.40 -5.70 0.15
N GLN A 45 -29.75 -5.67 1.42
CA GLN A 45 -31.15 -5.52 1.89
C GLN A 45 -31.58 -4.04 1.87
N LYS A 46 -31.59 -3.43 0.71
CA LYS A 46 -31.96 -2.03 0.51
C LYS A 46 -33.29 -1.65 1.15
N SER A 47 -33.27 -1.02 2.32
CA SER A 47 -34.28 -0.07 2.71
C SER A 47 -33.79 1.35 2.38
N SER A 48 -34.67 2.24 2.02
CA SER A 48 -34.44 3.54 1.39
C SER A 48 -33.61 4.57 2.18
N GLY A 49 -32.97 4.22 3.28
CA GLY A 49 -32.19 5.12 4.13
C GLY A 49 -30.70 4.75 4.29
N VAL A 50 -30.28 3.54 3.87
CA VAL A 50 -28.91 3.04 4.02
C VAL A 50 -27.91 3.58 2.98
N PRO A 51 -28.32 3.94 1.76
CA PRO A 51 -27.41 4.42 0.71
C PRO A 51 -26.58 5.63 1.12
N GLU A 52 -27.13 6.56 1.89
CA GLU A 52 -26.47 7.84 2.18
C GLU A 52 -25.27 7.70 3.13
N ILE A 53 -25.26 6.71 4.02
CA ILE A 53 -24.14 6.45 4.93
C ILE A 53 -22.97 5.84 4.15
N PHE A 54 -23.24 4.89 3.23
CA PHE A 54 -22.20 4.28 2.40
C PHE A 54 -21.63 5.23 1.35
N GLU A 55 -22.43 6.14 0.81
CA GLU A 55 -21.96 7.20 -0.09
C GLU A 55 -20.99 8.16 0.60
N ARG A 56 -21.10 8.34 1.91
CA ARG A 56 -20.20 9.17 2.73
C ARG A 56 -19.02 8.41 3.31
N LEU A 57 -19.02 7.07 3.29
CA LEU A 57 -17.91 6.28 3.78
C LEU A 57 -16.69 6.48 2.87
N VAL A 58 -15.60 6.95 3.45
CA VAL A 58 -14.35 7.21 2.72
C VAL A 58 -13.26 6.18 2.98
N GLY A 59 -13.49 5.17 3.84
CA GLY A 59 -12.50 4.14 4.15
C GLY A 59 -12.66 3.52 5.53
N LEU A 60 -11.61 2.81 5.98
CA LEU A 60 -11.57 2.08 7.25
C LEU A 60 -10.48 2.62 8.20
N SER A 61 -10.30 3.93 8.27
CA SER A 61 -9.26 4.54 9.09
C SER A 61 -9.25 4.00 10.53
N SER A 62 -8.10 3.46 10.96
CA SER A 62 -7.87 2.83 12.28
C SER A 62 -8.77 1.64 12.64
N GLY A 63 -9.51 1.06 11.69
CA GLY A 63 -10.53 0.04 11.95
C GLY A 63 -10.02 -1.20 12.69
N PHE A 64 -8.80 -1.64 12.38
CA PHE A 64 -8.15 -2.81 13.01
C PHE A 64 -6.85 -2.43 13.73
N ASN A 65 -6.64 -1.16 14.07
CA ASN A 65 -5.39 -0.69 14.69
C ASN A 65 -5.11 -1.44 16.00
N GLY A 66 -3.95 -2.11 16.08
CA GLY A 66 -3.50 -2.85 17.26
C GLY A 66 -4.19 -4.20 17.48
N VAL A 67 -5.03 -4.67 16.56
CA VAL A 67 -5.69 -5.99 16.69
C VAL A 67 -4.65 -7.09 16.40
N THR A 68 -4.25 -7.82 17.44
CA THR A 68 -3.24 -8.88 17.36
C THR A 68 -3.83 -10.28 17.11
N SER A 69 -5.15 -10.40 17.15
CA SER A 69 -5.90 -11.66 16.96
C SER A 69 -6.46 -11.83 15.54
N LEU A 70 -6.10 -10.97 14.60
CA LEU A 70 -6.50 -11.16 13.21
C LEU A 70 -5.97 -12.49 12.66
N PRO A 71 -6.71 -13.13 11.75
CA PRO A 71 -6.25 -14.35 11.09
C PRO A 71 -4.96 -14.09 10.30
N ASP A 72 -4.15 -15.12 10.13
CA ASP A 72 -2.90 -15.06 9.33
C ASP A 72 -3.13 -14.50 7.92
N THR A 73 -4.30 -14.79 7.34
CA THR A 73 -4.69 -14.33 6.00
C THR A 73 -6.04 -13.63 6.09
N LEU A 74 -6.09 -12.41 5.57
CA LEU A 74 -7.28 -11.56 5.55
C LEU A 74 -7.57 -11.09 4.12
N ALA A 75 -8.81 -11.28 3.68
CA ALA A 75 -9.31 -10.72 2.43
C ALA A 75 -10.49 -9.80 2.72
N LEU A 76 -10.41 -8.55 2.25
CA LEU A 76 -11.47 -7.56 2.39
C LEU A 76 -11.87 -7.04 1.01
N ASP A 77 -13.15 -7.08 0.73
CA ASP A 77 -13.74 -6.39 -0.41
C ASP A 77 -14.27 -5.03 0.05
N LEU A 78 -13.64 -3.96 -0.44
CA LEU A 78 -13.99 -2.56 -0.14
C LEU A 78 -14.82 -1.91 -1.25
N SER A 79 -15.27 -2.69 -2.25
CA SER A 79 -16.03 -2.19 -3.41
C SER A 79 -17.35 -1.49 -3.04
N PHE A 80 -17.82 -1.70 -1.80
CA PHE A 80 -18.99 -1.03 -1.25
C PHE A 80 -18.76 0.47 -0.94
N ILE A 81 -17.49 0.94 -0.85
CA ILE A 81 -17.19 2.37 -0.65
C ILE A 81 -17.44 3.12 -1.97
N LYS A 82 -18.35 4.08 -1.97
CA LYS A 82 -18.81 4.80 -3.18
C LYS A 82 -18.33 6.26 -3.26
N SER A 83 -17.63 6.75 -2.25
CA SER A 83 -17.20 8.16 -2.14
C SER A 83 -16.13 8.61 -3.15
N GLY A 84 -15.62 7.72 -4.00
CA GLY A 84 -14.47 8.00 -4.86
C GLY A 84 -13.13 8.06 -4.10
N LYS A 85 -13.13 7.79 -2.79
CA LYS A 85 -11.94 7.73 -1.93
C LYS A 85 -11.93 6.42 -1.16
N CYS A 86 -10.74 5.86 -0.95
CA CYS A 86 -10.52 4.70 -0.09
C CYS A 86 -9.37 5.01 0.87
N VAL A 87 -9.72 5.51 2.06
CA VAL A 87 -8.74 5.94 3.08
C VAL A 87 -8.52 4.82 4.08
N LEU A 88 -7.31 4.24 4.08
CA LEU A 88 -6.90 3.15 4.97
C LEU A 88 -5.84 3.62 5.98
N TYR A 89 -5.99 4.86 6.47
CA TYR A 89 -5.05 5.44 7.44
C TYR A 89 -5.01 4.61 8.73
N GLN A 90 -3.83 4.07 9.07
CA GLN A 90 -3.61 3.23 10.27
C GLN A 90 -4.53 1.99 10.39
N THR A 91 -5.19 1.57 9.32
CA THR A 91 -6.22 0.52 9.39
C THR A 91 -5.72 -0.77 10.03
N PHE A 92 -4.54 -1.24 9.65
CA PHE A 92 -3.92 -2.46 10.20
C PHE A 92 -2.66 -2.18 11.01
N ARG A 93 -2.44 -0.94 11.44
CA ARG A 93 -1.26 -0.58 12.21
C ARG A 93 -1.10 -1.50 13.43
N GLY A 94 0.08 -2.13 13.58
CA GLY A 94 0.37 -3.00 14.72
C GLY A 94 -0.36 -4.35 14.72
N CYS A 95 -0.96 -4.78 13.62
CA CYS A 95 -1.56 -6.11 13.47
C CYS A 95 -0.46 -7.16 13.31
N THR A 96 0.10 -7.61 14.43
CA THR A 96 1.33 -8.43 14.46
C THR A 96 1.14 -9.89 14.08
N SER A 97 -0.11 -10.41 14.04
CA SER A 97 -0.43 -11.77 13.59
C SER A 97 -0.59 -11.87 12.06
N LEU A 98 -0.95 -10.77 11.41
CA LEU A 98 -1.35 -10.72 10.01
C LEU A 98 -0.16 -11.04 9.08
N LYS A 99 -0.29 -12.06 8.22
CA LYS A 99 0.77 -12.50 7.28
C LYS A 99 0.44 -12.15 5.84
N ASN A 100 -0.80 -12.33 5.42
CA ASN A 100 -1.21 -12.05 4.04
C ASN A 100 -2.48 -11.21 4.04
N VAL A 101 -2.50 -10.18 3.23
CA VAL A 101 -3.67 -9.30 3.07
C VAL A 101 -4.03 -9.16 1.61
N THR A 102 -5.29 -9.35 1.29
CA THR A 102 -5.87 -9.01 -0.02
C THR A 102 -6.95 -7.95 0.17
N LEU A 103 -6.82 -6.84 -0.53
CA LEU A 103 -7.79 -5.75 -0.52
C LEU A 103 -8.33 -5.55 -1.93
N THR A 104 -9.64 -5.64 -2.10
CA THR A 104 -10.32 -5.20 -3.32
C THR A 104 -10.71 -3.75 -3.14
N ILE A 105 -10.03 -2.86 -3.87
CA ILE A 105 -10.22 -1.42 -3.80
C ILE A 105 -11.35 -1.01 -4.74
N PRO A 106 -12.22 -0.08 -4.38
CA PRO A 106 -13.31 0.38 -5.24
C PRO A 106 -12.78 0.94 -6.56
N ASP A 107 -13.46 0.65 -7.65
CA ASP A 107 -13.11 1.17 -8.97
C ASP A 107 -13.23 2.70 -9.01
N GLY A 108 -12.21 3.34 -9.59
CA GLY A 108 -12.11 4.79 -9.67
C GLY A 108 -11.74 5.49 -8.36
N ALA A 109 -11.57 4.75 -7.26
CA ALA A 109 -11.25 5.36 -5.97
C ALA A 109 -9.80 5.88 -5.91
N GLU A 110 -9.61 6.98 -5.18
CA GLU A 110 -8.31 7.48 -4.74
C GLU A 110 -7.89 6.75 -3.44
N LEU A 111 -6.89 5.85 -3.54
CA LEU A 111 -6.40 5.02 -2.43
C LEU A 111 -5.35 5.74 -1.60
N SER A 112 -5.56 5.86 -0.30
CA SER A 112 -4.59 6.34 0.68
C SER A 112 -4.22 5.24 1.68
N LEU A 113 -2.91 4.95 1.83
CA LEU A 113 -2.35 3.90 2.68
C LEU A 113 -1.54 4.44 3.87
N GLY A 114 -1.67 5.72 4.25
CA GLY A 114 -0.85 6.31 5.31
C GLY A 114 -0.82 5.46 6.58
N LEU A 115 0.38 4.99 6.99
CA LEU A 115 0.62 4.12 8.16
C LEU A 115 -0.25 2.83 8.20
N CYS A 116 -0.83 2.41 7.07
CA CYS A 116 -1.82 1.35 7.01
C CYS A 116 -1.34 0.05 7.65
N PHE A 117 -0.13 -0.40 7.31
CA PHE A 117 0.48 -1.63 7.84
C PHE A 117 1.69 -1.35 8.73
N PHE A 118 1.79 -0.14 9.29
CA PHE A 118 2.92 0.23 10.14
C PHE A 118 3.11 -0.78 11.30
N ASN A 119 4.33 -1.35 11.43
CA ASN A 119 4.69 -2.37 12.43
C ASN A 119 3.88 -3.69 12.36
N CYS A 120 3.43 -4.08 11.18
CA CYS A 120 2.91 -5.44 10.95
C CYS A 120 4.07 -6.41 10.75
N PHE A 121 4.77 -6.78 11.83
CA PHE A 121 6.03 -7.53 11.78
C PHE A 121 5.94 -8.93 11.15
N ALA A 122 4.76 -9.55 11.12
CA ALA A 122 4.56 -10.86 10.51
C ALA A 122 4.15 -10.78 9.04
N LEU A 123 3.78 -9.58 8.54
CA LEU A 123 3.25 -9.38 7.20
C LEU A 123 4.26 -9.80 6.14
N LYS A 124 3.83 -10.67 5.20
CA LYS A 124 4.65 -11.21 4.12
C LYS A 124 4.19 -10.73 2.75
N LYS A 125 2.88 -10.65 2.55
CA LYS A 125 2.32 -10.29 1.26
C LYS A 125 1.12 -9.37 1.40
N VAL A 126 1.08 -8.35 0.54
CA VAL A 126 -0.09 -7.49 0.34
C VAL A 126 -0.51 -7.54 -1.12
N THR A 127 -1.79 -7.80 -1.37
CA THR A 127 -2.38 -7.78 -2.70
C THR A 127 -3.45 -6.68 -2.75
N LEU A 128 -3.30 -5.76 -3.71
CA LEU A 128 -4.25 -4.69 -3.98
C LEU A 128 -4.87 -4.92 -5.36
N SER A 129 -6.17 -5.14 -5.43
CA SER A 129 -6.92 -5.37 -6.67
C SER A 129 -7.95 -4.25 -6.89
N GLY A 130 -8.44 -4.12 -8.12
CA GLY A 130 -9.38 -3.07 -8.53
C GLY A 130 -8.74 -2.06 -9.48
N ASN A 131 -9.57 -1.18 -10.03
CA ASN A 131 -9.12 -0.10 -10.93
C ASN A 131 -9.10 1.24 -10.18
N PHE A 132 -8.14 1.41 -9.29
CA PHE A 132 -7.96 2.59 -8.43
C PHE A 132 -6.77 3.45 -8.89
N VAL A 133 -6.62 4.64 -8.30
CA VAL A 133 -5.43 5.48 -8.39
C VAL A 133 -4.85 5.70 -6.99
N HIS A 134 -3.52 5.82 -6.88
CA HIS A 134 -2.92 6.18 -5.60
C HIS A 134 -3.15 7.66 -5.30
N ALA A 135 -3.50 7.97 -4.05
CA ALA A 135 -3.66 9.34 -3.59
C ALA A 135 -2.35 10.12 -3.76
N THR A 136 -2.44 11.29 -4.36
CA THR A 136 -1.29 12.18 -4.59
C THR A 136 -1.20 13.31 -3.58
N LYS A 137 -2.21 13.45 -2.71
CA LYS A 137 -2.31 14.48 -1.67
C LYS A 137 -2.83 13.89 -0.37
N THR A 138 -2.51 14.54 0.74
CA THR A 138 -3.04 14.21 2.06
C THR A 138 -4.57 14.35 2.09
N ALA A 139 -5.28 13.24 2.26
CA ALA A 139 -6.73 13.28 2.47
C ALA A 139 -7.10 13.80 3.85
N TYR A 140 -6.17 13.75 4.82
CA TYR A 140 -6.30 14.27 6.19
C TYR A 140 -4.99 14.93 6.61
N ALA A 141 -5.06 15.93 7.49
CA ALA A 141 -3.87 16.55 8.09
C ALA A 141 -3.01 15.45 8.78
N GLY A 142 -1.85 15.16 8.21
CA GLY A 142 -0.92 14.12 8.67
C GLY A 142 -0.98 12.77 7.94
N ALA A 143 -1.98 12.52 7.09
CA ALA A 143 -2.05 11.31 6.27
C ALA A 143 -1.65 11.64 4.83
N SER A 144 -0.38 11.53 4.49
CA SER A 144 0.04 11.57 3.09
C SER A 144 -0.05 10.18 2.47
N GLU A 145 -0.19 10.15 1.20
CA GLU A 145 -0.26 9.06 0.21
C GLU A 145 0.01 7.65 0.74
N ALA A 146 1.25 7.37 1.10
CA ALA A 146 1.71 6.10 1.65
C ALA A 146 2.77 6.31 2.75
N LEU A 147 2.71 7.44 3.49
CA LEU A 147 3.63 7.72 4.59
C LEU A 147 3.69 6.53 5.55
N GLY A 148 4.89 5.94 5.69
CA GLY A 148 5.12 4.81 6.57
C GLY A 148 4.20 3.60 6.35
N ALA A 149 3.59 3.46 5.16
CA ALA A 149 2.54 2.46 4.91
C ALA A 149 2.93 1.05 5.35
N PHE A 150 4.16 0.64 5.09
CA PHE A 150 4.71 -0.68 5.42
C PHE A 150 5.91 -0.58 6.37
N ALA A 151 6.19 0.59 6.95
CA ALA A 151 7.35 0.74 7.80
C ALA A 151 7.31 -0.23 8.99
N GLY A 152 8.41 -0.92 9.23
CA GLY A 152 8.52 -1.97 10.25
C GLY A 152 8.01 -3.35 9.81
N CYS A 153 7.51 -3.52 8.58
CA CYS A 153 7.11 -4.83 8.06
C CYS A 153 8.34 -5.65 7.64
N SER A 154 9.15 -6.08 8.60
CA SER A 154 10.46 -6.71 8.37
C SER A 154 10.40 -8.02 7.59
N LYS A 155 9.26 -8.69 7.54
CA LYS A 155 9.01 -9.94 6.78
C LYS A 155 8.26 -9.73 5.47
N LEU A 156 7.94 -8.49 5.10
CA LEU A 156 7.22 -8.20 3.86
C LEU A 156 8.10 -8.54 2.65
N GLU A 157 7.65 -9.48 1.84
CA GLU A 157 8.34 -9.98 0.65
C GLU A 157 7.76 -9.37 -0.63
N GLU A 158 6.43 -9.17 -0.68
CA GLU A 158 5.75 -8.81 -1.92
C GLU A 158 4.61 -7.82 -1.68
N ILE A 159 4.56 -6.78 -2.53
CA ILE A 159 3.39 -5.93 -2.73
C ILE A 159 2.92 -6.13 -4.16
N SER A 160 1.90 -6.98 -4.32
CA SER A 160 1.24 -7.23 -5.61
C SER A 160 0.09 -6.24 -5.78
N SER A 161 0.07 -5.52 -6.88
CA SER A 161 -0.97 -4.53 -7.13
C SER A 161 -1.39 -4.52 -8.59
N SER A 162 -2.70 -4.42 -8.86
CA SER A 162 -3.26 -4.24 -10.20
C SER A 162 -2.78 -2.94 -10.85
N LYS A 163 -2.42 -1.94 -10.03
CA LYS A 163 -1.81 -0.68 -10.47
C LYS A 163 -0.40 -0.55 -9.90
N PRO A 164 0.54 0.04 -10.65
CA PRO A 164 1.86 0.38 -10.09
C PRO A 164 1.72 1.27 -8.86
N PHE A 165 2.64 1.14 -7.91
CA PHE A 165 2.60 1.88 -6.65
C PHE A 165 2.98 3.35 -6.87
N GLY A 166 2.03 4.25 -6.68
CA GLY A 166 2.13 5.68 -7.02
C GLY A 166 2.72 6.55 -5.90
N VAL A 167 3.78 6.11 -5.24
CA VAL A 167 4.45 6.84 -4.14
C VAL A 167 5.46 7.85 -4.68
N LYS A 168 5.28 9.13 -4.36
CA LYS A 168 6.20 10.22 -4.79
C LYS A 168 7.37 10.41 -3.84
N TYR A 169 7.20 10.16 -2.55
CA TYR A 169 8.18 10.40 -1.51
C TYR A 169 8.61 9.11 -0.81
N ILE A 170 9.91 8.82 -0.86
CA ILE A 170 10.53 7.75 -0.08
C ILE A 170 11.69 8.38 0.70
N SER A 171 11.35 9.13 1.75
CA SER A 171 12.26 10.02 2.49
C SER A 171 13.18 9.28 3.45
N ASN A 172 14.34 9.87 3.74
CA ASN A 172 15.28 9.42 4.78
C ASN A 172 14.99 10.01 6.17
N GLN A 173 14.06 10.95 6.30
CA GLN A 173 13.94 11.78 7.51
C GLN A 173 13.48 11.00 8.74
N THR A 174 12.44 10.19 8.64
CA THR A 174 11.94 9.38 9.76
C THR A 174 11.23 8.11 9.26
N VAL A 175 11.04 7.15 10.18
CA VAL A 175 10.23 5.95 9.95
C VAL A 175 8.80 6.26 9.44
N TYR A 176 8.24 7.38 9.85
CA TYR A 176 6.89 7.78 9.46
C TYR A 176 6.80 8.30 8.02
N TYR A 177 7.91 8.79 7.44
CA TYR A 177 7.92 9.35 6.09
C TYR A 177 8.40 8.38 5.02
N ASN A 178 8.99 7.24 5.41
CA ASN A 178 9.43 6.23 4.47
C ASN A 178 8.49 5.02 4.52
N PRO A 179 7.77 4.71 3.42
CA PRO A 179 6.83 3.58 3.38
C PRO A 179 7.51 2.23 3.55
N PHE A 180 8.82 2.12 3.27
CA PHE A 180 9.57 0.86 3.29
C PHE A 180 10.69 0.83 4.35
N HIS A 181 10.61 1.71 5.36
CA HIS A 181 11.57 1.68 6.45
C HIS A 181 11.57 0.32 7.15
N ASN A 182 12.75 -0.31 7.30
CA ASN A 182 12.91 -1.65 7.88
C ASN A 182 12.12 -2.78 7.18
N CYS A 183 11.87 -2.67 5.87
CA CYS A 183 11.32 -3.76 5.06
C CYS A 183 12.46 -4.65 4.52
N ALA A 184 13.18 -5.33 5.41
CA ALA A 184 14.40 -6.06 5.06
C ALA A 184 14.18 -7.28 4.14
N ALA A 185 12.98 -7.83 4.10
CA ALA A 185 12.62 -8.96 3.24
C ALA A 185 12.00 -8.56 1.90
N LEU A 186 11.78 -7.25 1.64
CA LEU A 186 11.06 -6.79 0.45
C LEU A 186 11.83 -7.14 -0.83
N LYS A 187 11.18 -7.92 -1.69
CA LYS A 187 11.68 -8.34 -3.00
C LYS A 187 10.91 -7.69 -4.13
N GLU A 188 9.58 -7.74 -4.06
CA GLU A 188 8.71 -7.41 -5.18
C GLU A 188 7.79 -6.23 -4.87
N VAL A 189 7.98 -5.14 -5.59
CA VAL A 189 7.05 -4.01 -5.69
C VAL A 189 7.22 -3.33 -7.04
N ARG A 190 6.13 -2.86 -7.64
CA ARG A 190 6.15 -2.18 -8.93
C ARG A 190 5.70 -0.73 -8.75
N PHE A 191 6.53 0.21 -9.20
CA PHE A 191 6.28 1.64 -9.10
C PHE A 191 5.70 2.23 -10.39
N GLU A 192 4.95 3.31 -10.25
CA GLU A 192 4.51 4.14 -11.37
C GLU A 192 5.71 4.84 -12.02
N ARG A 193 5.66 5.01 -13.35
CA ARG A 193 6.76 5.62 -14.11
C ARG A 193 6.85 7.12 -13.86
N GLN A 194 8.08 7.66 -13.83
CA GLN A 194 8.40 9.10 -13.77
C GLN A 194 7.70 9.85 -12.63
N ILE A 195 7.43 9.15 -11.51
CA ILE A 195 6.75 9.73 -10.37
C ILE A 195 7.69 10.38 -9.36
N ALA A 196 8.95 9.88 -9.26
CA ALA A 196 9.94 10.35 -8.31
C ALA A 196 10.63 11.61 -8.84
N ALA A 197 10.44 12.73 -8.16
CA ALA A 197 11.08 14.01 -8.42
C ALA A 197 11.68 14.62 -7.15
N THR A 198 12.16 13.77 -6.24
CA THR A 198 12.84 14.09 -4.98
C THR A 198 13.74 12.92 -4.63
N ASP A 199 14.70 13.10 -3.73
CA ASP A 199 15.54 12.01 -3.24
C ASP A 199 14.70 10.82 -2.74
N TRP A 200 15.10 9.60 -3.16
CA TRP A 200 14.48 8.35 -2.74
C TRP A 200 15.43 7.49 -1.93
N VAL A 201 14.91 6.85 -0.86
CA VAL A 201 15.73 6.04 0.07
C VAL A 201 15.09 4.66 0.29
N LEU A 202 15.73 3.64 -0.28
CA LEU A 202 15.34 2.22 -0.19
C LEU A 202 16.44 1.37 0.48
N LYS A 203 17.30 1.98 1.28
CA LYS A 203 18.47 1.34 1.92
C LYS A 203 18.16 0.19 2.86
N TRP A 204 16.93 0.05 3.32
CA TRP A 204 16.51 -1.03 4.22
C TRP A 204 16.05 -2.31 3.51
N SER A 205 16.10 -2.35 2.18
CA SER A 205 15.62 -3.47 1.36
C SER A 205 16.78 -4.08 0.56
N PRO A 206 17.59 -4.97 1.16
CA PRO A 206 18.79 -5.54 0.52
C PRO A 206 18.49 -6.54 -0.59
N VAL A 207 17.28 -7.12 -0.62
CA VAL A 207 16.91 -8.27 -1.46
C VAL A 207 15.93 -7.93 -2.59
N LEU A 208 15.86 -6.65 -2.99
CA LEU A 208 15.03 -6.23 -4.12
C LEU A 208 15.38 -7.04 -5.38
N SER A 209 14.36 -7.55 -6.07
CA SER A 209 14.53 -8.26 -7.33
C SER A 209 14.95 -7.33 -8.47
N ASP A 210 15.48 -7.90 -9.55
CA ASP A 210 15.82 -7.16 -10.76
C ASP A 210 14.59 -6.42 -11.32
N ALA A 211 13.44 -7.07 -11.32
CA ALA A 211 12.18 -6.47 -11.77
C ALA A 211 11.81 -5.24 -10.93
N THR A 212 12.01 -5.31 -9.60
CA THR A 212 11.78 -4.18 -8.70
C THR A 212 12.80 -3.08 -8.91
N LEU A 213 14.10 -3.40 -9.06
CA LEU A 213 15.15 -2.41 -9.32
C LEU A 213 14.91 -1.67 -10.64
N ILE A 214 14.53 -2.38 -11.70
CA ILE A 214 14.14 -1.79 -12.98
C ILE A 214 12.90 -0.89 -12.81
N SER A 215 11.93 -1.34 -12.05
CA SER A 215 10.73 -0.54 -11.76
C SER A 215 11.07 0.74 -10.98
N VAL A 216 11.97 0.67 -9.99
CA VAL A 216 12.51 1.85 -9.28
C VAL A 216 13.17 2.81 -10.26
N ALA A 217 14.10 2.33 -11.10
CA ALA A 217 14.80 3.18 -12.06
C ALA A 217 13.85 3.86 -13.06
N ASN A 218 12.84 3.14 -13.54
CA ASN A 218 11.82 3.69 -14.43
C ASN A 218 10.87 4.68 -13.73
N ALA A 219 10.75 4.59 -12.40
CA ALA A 219 9.96 5.53 -11.62
C ALA A 219 10.65 6.89 -11.45
N LEU A 220 11.97 6.97 -11.66
CA LEU A 220 12.71 8.23 -11.55
C LEU A 220 12.35 9.18 -12.70
N ALA A 221 11.95 10.41 -12.38
CA ALA A 221 11.88 11.50 -13.34
C ALA A 221 13.31 11.96 -13.69
N VAL A 222 13.49 12.57 -14.85
CA VAL A 222 14.78 13.19 -15.19
C VAL A 222 15.04 14.37 -14.23
N GLY A 223 16.21 14.38 -13.58
CA GLY A 223 16.56 15.43 -12.62
C GLY A 223 17.80 15.10 -11.79
N SER A 224 18.26 16.06 -11.00
CA SER A 224 19.46 15.95 -10.16
C SER A 224 19.06 15.62 -8.71
N TYR A 225 18.71 14.39 -8.46
CA TYR A 225 18.31 13.86 -7.14
C TYR A 225 19.20 12.67 -6.75
N THR A 226 19.02 12.16 -5.55
CA THR A 226 19.76 11.00 -5.03
C THR A 226 18.83 9.81 -4.82
N LEU A 227 19.19 8.66 -5.39
CA LEU A 227 18.63 7.35 -5.05
C LEU A 227 19.59 6.64 -4.08
N THR A 228 19.15 6.41 -2.86
CA THR A 228 19.91 5.64 -1.86
C THR A 228 19.35 4.22 -1.78
N LEU A 229 20.16 3.25 -2.18
CA LEU A 229 19.85 1.82 -2.10
C LEU A 229 20.70 1.15 -1.00
N HIS A 230 20.30 -0.04 -0.57
CA HIS A 230 21.20 -0.93 0.15
C HIS A 230 22.39 -1.31 -0.76
N ALA A 231 23.57 -1.46 -0.20
CA ALA A 231 24.80 -1.72 -0.97
C ALA A 231 24.65 -2.94 -1.91
N THR A 232 24.01 -4.01 -1.46
CA THR A 232 23.72 -5.21 -2.29
C THR A 232 22.83 -4.88 -3.49
N ALA A 233 21.75 -4.13 -3.28
CA ALA A 233 20.84 -3.72 -4.34
C ALA A 233 21.50 -2.77 -5.34
N SER A 234 22.34 -1.85 -4.86
CA SER A 234 23.15 -0.94 -5.68
C SER A 234 24.15 -1.70 -6.55
N ALA A 235 24.89 -2.66 -5.98
CA ALA A 235 25.82 -3.50 -6.74
C ALA A 235 25.09 -4.27 -7.85
N ARG A 236 23.90 -4.78 -7.56
CA ARG A 236 23.06 -5.49 -8.54
C ARG A 236 22.67 -4.62 -9.74
N CYS A 237 22.45 -3.32 -9.55
CA CYS A 237 22.16 -2.40 -10.66
C CYS A 237 23.28 -2.33 -11.71
N ALA A 238 24.55 -2.58 -11.35
CA ALA A 238 25.66 -2.61 -12.28
C ALA A 238 25.71 -3.90 -13.13
N GLU A 239 25.03 -4.97 -12.69
CA GLU A 239 24.98 -6.26 -13.37
C GLU A 239 23.79 -6.38 -14.33
N ILE A 240 22.70 -5.63 -14.09
CA ILE A 240 21.49 -5.64 -14.93
C ILE A 240 21.78 -4.82 -16.19
N THR A 241 21.79 -5.49 -17.35
CA THR A 241 21.95 -4.86 -18.66
C THR A 241 20.62 -4.78 -19.41
N GLY A 242 20.52 -3.84 -20.34
CA GLY A 242 19.32 -3.63 -21.11
C GLY A 242 19.44 -2.57 -22.20
N THR A 243 18.28 -2.23 -22.76
CA THR A 243 18.11 -1.19 -23.77
C THR A 243 17.28 -0.04 -23.22
N VAL A 244 17.48 1.16 -23.76
CA VAL A 244 16.72 2.36 -23.37
C VAL A 244 15.96 2.88 -24.59
N SER A 245 14.64 3.00 -24.45
CA SER A 245 13.77 3.63 -25.44
C SER A 245 12.76 4.53 -24.72
N ASP A 246 12.59 5.75 -25.24
CA ASP A 246 11.68 6.77 -24.69
C ASP A 246 11.86 7.01 -23.17
N GLY A 247 13.11 6.98 -22.70
CA GLY A 247 13.45 7.17 -21.29
C GLY A 247 13.00 6.00 -20.38
N VAL A 248 12.76 4.83 -20.95
CA VAL A 248 12.39 3.58 -20.26
C VAL A 248 13.51 2.56 -20.45
N PHE A 249 13.96 1.96 -19.34
CA PHE A 249 14.89 0.84 -19.35
C PHE A 249 14.10 -0.48 -19.43
N THR A 250 14.53 -1.34 -20.34
CA THR A 250 14.03 -2.72 -20.46
C THR A 250 15.22 -3.67 -20.38
N ALA A 251 15.17 -4.63 -19.46
CA ALA A 251 16.23 -5.62 -19.32
C ALA A 251 16.36 -6.47 -20.59
N ASP A 252 17.60 -6.61 -21.05
CA ASP A 252 17.96 -7.39 -22.23
C ASP A 252 19.40 -7.89 -22.07
N SER A 253 19.65 -9.18 -22.17
CA SER A 253 21.00 -9.78 -22.05
C SER A 253 21.95 -9.35 -23.18
N GLY A 254 21.42 -8.86 -24.31
CA GLY A 254 22.19 -8.26 -25.40
C GLY A 254 22.35 -6.74 -25.29
N GLY A 255 21.73 -6.14 -24.29
CA GLY A 255 21.79 -4.69 -24.05
C GLY A 255 23.16 -4.25 -23.54
N THR A 256 23.56 -3.04 -23.91
CA THR A 256 24.87 -2.47 -23.58
C THR A 256 24.82 -1.45 -22.45
N THR A 257 23.64 -0.98 -22.07
CA THR A 257 23.44 -0.02 -20.98
C THR A 257 23.18 -0.78 -19.68
N THR A 258 23.94 -0.50 -18.62
CA THR A 258 23.63 -1.02 -17.28
C THR A 258 22.52 -0.20 -16.63
N LEU A 259 21.83 -0.79 -15.66
CA LEU A 259 20.80 -0.07 -14.90
C LEU A 259 21.41 1.10 -14.10
N THR A 260 22.67 0.96 -13.64
CA THR A 260 23.43 2.06 -13.02
C THR A 260 23.63 3.22 -14.00
N GLU A 261 24.07 2.97 -15.23
CA GLU A 261 24.24 3.99 -16.26
C GLU A 261 22.91 4.67 -16.63
N PHE A 262 21.83 3.89 -16.70
CA PHE A 262 20.50 4.46 -16.93
C PHE A 262 20.11 5.43 -15.81
N ILE A 263 20.30 5.06 -14.54
CA ILE A 263 20.01 5.91 -13.39
C ILE A 263 20.87 7.18 -13.40
N THR A 264 22.17 7.02 -13.61
CA THR A 264 23.12 8.15 -13.45
C THR A 264 23.21 9.04 -14.68
N THR A 265 23.23 8.46 -15.86
CA THR A 265 23.44 9.20 -17.12
C THR A 265 22.12 9.62 -17.76
N THR A 266 21.18 8.68 -17.90
CA THR A 266 19.92 8.98 -18.59
C THR A 266 18.94 9.74 -17.70
N LYS A 267 18.84 9.36 -16.42
CA LYS A 267 17.95 10.04 -15.46
C LYS A 267 18.64 11.21 -14.75
N GLY A 268 19.95 11.26 -14.69
CA GLY A 268 20.73 12.33 -14.06
C GLY A 268 20.80 12.24 -12.54
N TRP A 269 20.51 11.07 -11.96
CA TRP A 269 20.48 10.86 -10.52
C TRP A 269 21.83 10.41 -9.97
N SER A 270 22.14 10.80 -8.74
CA SER A 270 23.24 10.19 -7.98
C SER A 270 22.76 8.88 -7.35
N LEU A 271 23.58 7.83 -7.47
CA LEU A 271 23.32 6.55 -6.80
C LEU A 271 24.22 6.45 -5.56
N ALA A 272 23.57 6.38 -4.38
CA ALA A 272 24.26 6.29 -3.09
C ALA A 272 24.00 4.94 -2.42
N ASN A 273 24.95 4.49 -1.61
CA ASN A 273 24.84 3.31 -0.75
C ASN A 273 24.52 3.74 0.69
N GLY A 274 23.54 3.07 1.33
CA GLY A 274 23.14 3.37 2.68
C GLY A 274 23.04 2.14 3.59
#